data_2d0108a62f3480de9d33e41760d89e52
#
_entry.id   2d0108a62f3480de9d33e41760d89e52
#
_cell.length_a   1.000
_cell.length_b   1.000
_cell.length_c   1.000
_cell.angle_alpha   90.00
_cell.angle_beta   90.00
_cell.angle_gamma   90.00
#
_symmetry.space_group_name_H-M   'P 1'
#
loop_
_entity.id
_entity.type
_entity.pdbx_description
1 polymer ?
#
loop_
_entity_poly.entity_id
_entity_poly.type
_entity_poly.pdbx_seq_one_letter_code
_entity_poly.pdbx_strand_id
1 'polypeptide(L)'
;MTLLLDTHFLIWIVLGSKRLAAFPWIERYRPWGVSPISLLEIQFLAEIGRLSVHNPQFVNELMDDPRFTVDDAPLVTLVRHALRLDWTRDPFDRLLAAHSTARRVPLCTADRRMLAHHPLLPLELRE
;
A
#
# COMPACT_ATOMS: atom_id res chain seq x y z
N MET A 1 7.41 7.80 8.56
CA MET A 1 6.99 7.16 7.30
C MET A 1 7.23 8.12 6.15
N THR A 2 8.04 7.73 5.19
CA THR A 2 8.39 8.55 4.01
C THR A 2 7.83 7.97 2.71
N LEU A 3 7.27 6.77 2.76
CA LEU A 3 6.68 6.09 1.62
C LEU A 3 5.57 5.18 2.14
N LEU A 4 4.41 5.21 1.50
CA LEU A 4 3.31 4.28 1.76
C LEU A 4 3.31 3.22 0.65
N LEU A 5 3.23 1.95 1.03
CA LEU A 5 3.19 0.86 0.06
C LEU A 5 1.77 0.59 -0.41
N ASP A 6 1.60 0.44 -1.72
CA ASP A 6 0.43 -0.21 -2.28
C ASP A 6 0.46 -1.70 -1.87
N THR A 7 -0.69 -2.33 -1.79
CA THR A 7 -0.85 -3.71 -1.33
C THR A 7 0.04 -4.69 -2.11
N HIS A 8 0.14 -4.55 -3.42
CA HIS A 8 0.98 -5.44 -4.24
C HIS A 8 2.47 -5.30 -3.92
N PHE A 9 2.96 -4.08 -3.70
CA PHE A 9 4.34 -3.89 -3.26
C PHE A 9 4.61 -4.53 -1.90
N LEU A 10 3.67 -4.39 -0.97
CA LEU A 10 3.78 -5.04 0.33
C LEU A 10 3.88 -6.56 0.18
N ILE A 11 3.01 -7.14 -0.63
CA ILE A 11 3.02 -8.58 -0.92
C ILE A 11 4.36 -9.00 -1.53
N TRP A 12 4.86 -8.26 -2.52
CA TRP A 12 6.14 -8.59 -3.16
C TRP A 12 7.31 -8.58 -2.17
N ILE A 13 7.34 -7.60 -1.27
CA ILE A 13 8.39 -7.52 -0.24
C ILE A 13 8.31 -8.71 0.70
N VAL A 14 7.13 -8.99 1.22
CA VAL A 14 6.93 -10.08 2.20
C VAL A 14 7.25 -11.44 1.59
N LEU A 15 6.86 -11.67 0.34
CA LEU A 15 7.10 -12.94 -0.36
C LEU A 15 8.48 -13.03 -1.03
N GLY A 16 9.27 -11.97 -0.99
CA GLY A 16 10.57 -11.94 -1.66
C GLY A 16 10.45 -12.08 -3.18
N SER A 17 9.47 -11.42 -3.79
CA SER A 17 9.19 -11.53 -5.21
C SER A 17 10.34 -11.00 -6.08
N LYS A 18 10.61 -11.68 -7.19
CA LYS A 18 11.56 -11.23 -8.22
C LYS A 18 11.17 -9.90 -8.86
N ARG A 19 9.90 -9.51 -8.77
CA ARG A 19 9.41 -8.24 -9.31
C ARG A 19 10.08 -7.04 -8.65
N LEU A 20 10.57 -7.19 -7.42
CA LEU A 20 11.28 -6.12 -6.70
C LEU A 20 12.60 -5.73 -7.37
N ALA A 21 13.18 -6.59 -8.19
CA ALA A 21 14.44 -6.30 -8.87
C ALA A 21 14.34 -5.07 -9.78
N ALA A 22 13.14 -4.72 -10.25
CA ALA A 22 12.90 -3.53 -11.06
C ALA A 22 12.87 -2.23 -10.22
N PHE A 23 12.83 -2.34 -8.89
CA PHE A 23 12.65 -1.20 -7.97
C PHE A 23 13.71 -1.20 -6.86
N PRO A 24 15.01 -1.26 -7.18
CA PRO A 24 16.07 -1.40 -6.16
C PRO A 24 16.12 -0.20 -5.21
N TRP A 25 15.65 0.96 -5.64
CA TRP A 25 15.61 2.19 -4.86
C TRP A 25 14.67 2.11 -3.64
N ILE A 26 13.77 1.12 -3.61
CA ILE A 26 12.78 1.02 -2.52
C ILE A 26 13.44 0.85 -1.16
N GLU A 27 14.62 0.25 -1.11
CA GLU A 27 15.38 0.04 0.14
C GLU A 27 15.71 1.34 0.86
N ARG A 28 15.86 2.45 0.12
CA ARG A 28 16.19 3.75 0.69
C ARG A 28 15.04 4.37 1.49
N TYR A 29 13.83 3.81 1.34
CA TYR A 29 12.62 4.36 1.96
C TYR A 29 12.21 3.63 3.24
N ARG A 30 13.05 2.73 3.75
CA ARG A 30 12.78 2.04 5.02
C ARG A 30 12.73 3.01 6.19
N PRO A 31 11.88 2.78 7.22
CA PRO A 31 10.81 1.79 7.27
C PRO A 31 9.64 2.17 6.36
N TRP A 32 9.09 1.17 5.69
CA TRP A 32 7.97 1.38 4.76
C TRP A 32 6.65 1.53 5.51
N GLY A 33 5.84 2.49 5.07
CA GLY A 33 4.49 2.65 5.60
C GLY A 33 3.53 1.63 5.03
N VAL A 34 2.68 1.08 5.89
CA VAL A 34 1.62 0.15 5.53
C VAL A 34 0.30 0.70 6.00
N SER A 35 -0.68 0.74 5.11
CA SER A 35 -2.04 1.08 5.48
C SER A 35 -2.77 -0.12 6.06
N PRO A 36 -3.58 0.04 7.12
CA PRO A 36 -4.49 -1.02 7.56
C PRO A 36 -5.41 -1.53 6.45
N ILE A 37 -5.69 -0.71 5.47
CA ILE A 37 -6.49 -1.09 4.28
C ILE A 37 -5.82 -2.25 3.52
N SER A 38 -4.51 -2.22 3.39
CA SER A 38 -3.76 -3.30 2.73
C SER A 38 -3.90 -4.62 3.48
N LEU A 39 -3.99 -4.59 4.80
CA LEU A 39 -4.18 -5.80 5.60
C LEU A 39 -5.52 -6.47 5.28
N LEU A 40 -6.58 -5.67 5.11
CA LEU A 40 -7.89 -6.19 4.73
C LEU A 40 -7.89 -6.69 3.28
N GLU A 41 -7.24 -5.97 2.37
CA GLU A 41 -7.14 -6.41 0.98
C GLU A 41 -6.39 -7.73 0.84
N ILE A 42 -5.33 -7.93 1.62
CA ILE A 42 -4.58 -9.19 1.65
C ILE A 42 -5.50 -10.33 2.10
N GLN A 43 -6.32 -10.11 3.13
CA GLN A 43 -7.29 -11.12 3.57
C GLN A 43 -8.32 -11.41 2.47
N PHE A 44 -8.80 -10.39 1.80
CA PHE A 44 -9.70 -10.55 0.66
C PHE A 44 -9.07 -11.39 -0.45
N LEU A 45 -7.82 -11.10 -0.82
CA LEU A 45 -7.08 -11.85 -1.85
C LEU A 45 -6.87 -13.32 -1.45
N ALA A 46 -6.64 -13.59 -0.16
CA ALA A 46 -6.53 -14.94 0.36
C ALA A 46 -7.87 -15.68 0.24
N GLU A 47 -8.98 -15.02 0.57
CA GLU A 47 -10.32 -15.62 0.52
C GLU A 47 -10.76 -15.96 -0.90
N ILE A 48 -10.36 -15.17 -1.89
CA ILE A 48 -10.67 -15.45 -3.29
C ILE A 48 -9.64 -16.35 -3.98
N GLY A 49 -8.69 -16.91 -3.21
CA GLY A 49 -7.73 -17.89 -3.71
C GLY A 49 -6.55 -17.32 -4.49
N ARG A 50 -6.32 -16.01 -4.47
CA ARG A 50 -5.20 -15.37 -5.19
C ARG A 50 -3.92 -15.28 -4.38
N LEU A 51 -3.99 -15.54 -3.09
CA LEU A 51 -2.86 -15.41 -2.18
C LEU A 51 -2.95 -16.48 -1.10
N SER A 52 -1.81 -17.08 -0.75
CA SER A 52 -1.75 -18.09 0.29
C SER A 52 -1.12 -17.50 1.55
N VAL A 53 -1.95 -16.89 2.38
CA VAL A 53 -1.56 -16.36 3.69
C VAL A 53 -2.59 -16.76 4.73
N HIS A 54 -2.16 -16.82 5.98
CA HIS A 54 -3.00 -17.18 7.14
C HIS A 54 -3.01 -16.05 8.15
N ASN A 55 -4.20 -15.55 8.45
CA ASN A 55 -4.41 -14.55 9.51
C ASN A 55 -5.00 -15.21 10.76
N PRO A 56 -4.70 -14.69 11.97
CA PRO A 56 -4.00 -13.42 12.24
C PRO A 56 -2.46 -13.48 12.17
N GLN A 57 -1.87 -14.62 11.90
CA GLN A 57 -0.40 -14.78 11.89
C GLN A 57 0.30 -13.77 10.98
N PHE A 58 -0.18 -13.62 9.74
CA PHE A 58 0.45 -12.71 8.78
C PHE A 58 0.49 -11.28 9.32
N VAL A 59 -0.63 -10.78 9.84
CA VAL A 59 -0.72 -9.42 10.39
C VAL A 59 0.20 -9.26 11.59
N ASN A 60 0.23 -10.24 12.50
CA ASN A 60 1.08 -10.19 13.69
C ASN A 60 2.56 -10.15 13.32
N GLU A 61 2.99 -10.97 12.37
CA GLU A 61 4.37 -10.97 11.89
C GLU A 61 4.75 -9.65 11.23
N LEU A 62 3.84 -9.09 10.45
CA LEU A 62 4.05 -7.79 9.81
C LEU A 62 4.21 -6.68 10.84
N MET A 63 3.35 -6.66 11.87
CA MET A 63 3.40 -5.65 12.94
C MET A 63 4.69 -5.73 13.76
N ASP A 64 5.28 -6.91 13.88
CA ASP A 64 6.53 -7.12 14.59
C ASP A 64 7.78 -6.90 13.72
N ASP A 65 7.62 -6.78 12.41
CA ASP A 65 8.74 -6.61 11.49
C ASP A 65 9.20 -5.15 11.46
N PRO A 66 10.46 -4.86 11.85
CA PRO A 66 10.95 -3.49 11.94
C PRO A 66 11.09 -2.78 10.58
N ARG A 67 10.99 -3.51 9.47
CA ARG A 67 11.03 -2.89 8.12
C ARG A 67 9.75 -2.11 7.80
N PHE A 68 8.66 -2.37 8.54
CA PHE A 68 7.35 -1.78 8.27
C PHE A 68 6.85 -0.94 9.44
N THR A 69 6.09 0.08 9.12
CA THR A 69 5.32 0.87 10.07
C THR A 69 3.87 0.86 9.62
N VAL A 70 2.99 0.22 10.39
CA VAL A 70 1.55 0.29 10.11
C VAL A 70 1.05 1.64 10.60
N ASP A 71 0.53 2.45 9.68
CA ASP A 71 0.08 3.80 9.98
C ASP A 71 -1.43 3.84 10.24
N ASP A 72 -1.79 4.09 11.49
CA ASP A 72 -3.18 4.15 11.94
C ASP A 72 -3.76 5.55 11.71
N ALA A 73 -4.05 5.87 10.45
CA ALA A 73 -4.75 7.10 10.11
C ALA A 73 -6.24 6.98 10.45
N PRO A 74 -6.88 8.06 10.94
CA PRO A 74 -8.31 8.02 11.25
C PRO A 74 -9.15 7.63 10.03
N LEU A 75 -9.95 6.57 10.15
CA LEU A 75 -10.72 6.03 9.04
C LEU A 75 -11.66 7.07 8.42
N VAL A 76 -12.29 7.90 9.25
CA VAL A 76 -13.21 8.92 8.73
C VAL A 76 -12.48 9.93 7.84
N THR A 77 -11.23 10.27 8.16
CA THR A 77 -10.41 11.14 7.33
C THR A 77 -10.11 10.49 5.99
N LEU A 78 -9.75 9.22 6.00
CA LEU A 78 -9.48 8.47 4.77
C LEU A 78 -10.73 8.40 3.89
N VAL A 79 -11.88 8.12 4.48
CA VAL A 79 -13.16 8.06 3.75
C VAL A 79 -13.48 9.41 3.11
N ARG A 80 -13.31 10.51 3.83
CA ARG A 80 -13.56 11.86 3.28
C ARG A 80 -12.71 12.15 2.05
N HIS A 81 -11.43 11.80 2.08
CA HIS A 81 -10.56 11.93 0.91
C HIS A 81 -10.98 10.99 -0.22
N ALA A 82 -11.33 9.75 0.12
CA ALA A 82 -11.73 8.74 -0.85
C ALA A 82 -13.00 9.13 -1.63
N LEU A 83 -13.93 9.82 -0.97
CA LEU A 83 -15.17 10.27 -1.61
C LEU A 83 -14.94 11.26 -2.76
N ARG A 84 -13.80 11.93 -2.80
CA ARG A 84 -13.44 12.89 -3.85
C ARG A 84 -12.79 12.24 -5.06
N LEU A 85 -12.41 10.95 -4.96
CA LEU A 85 -11.73 10.25 -6.04
C LEU A 85 -12.75 9.63 -6.99
N ASP A 86 -12.62 9.93 -8.26
CA ASP A 86 -13.57 9.50 -9.29
C ASP A 86 -12.95 8.62 -10.38
N TRP A 87 -11.61 8.46 -10.35
CA TRP A 87 -10.89 7.71 -11.37
C TRP A 87 -10.86 6.19 -11.12
N THR A 88 -11.33 5.74 -9.96
CA THR A 88 -11.50 4.32 -9.64
C THR A 88 -12.72 4.11 -8.76
N ARG A 89 -13.37 2.95 -8.86
CA ARG A 89 -14.45 2.53 -7.98
C ARG A 89 -14.02 1.45 -7.00
N ASP A 90 -12.82 0.92 -7.16
CA ASP A 90 -12.28 -0.07 -6.23
C ASP A 90 -12.07 0.58 -4.86
N PRO A 91 -12.76 0.10 -3.80
CA PRO A 91 -12.67 0.72 -2.49
C PRO A 91 -11.28 0.63 -1.86
N PHE A 92 -10.52 -0.43 -2.14
CA PHE A 92 -9.15 -0.55 -1.64
C PHE A 92 -8.25 0.50 -2.28
N ASP A 93 -8.30 0.66 -3.60
CA ASP A 93 -7.52 1.68 -4.32
C ASP A 93 -7.87 3.08 -3.87
N ARG A 94 -9.17 3.37 -3.71
CA ARG A 94 -9.62 4.68 -3.21
C ARG A 94 -9.05 4.98 -1.82
N LEU A 95 -9.10 4.03 -0.91
CA LEU A 95 -8.64 4.23 0.46
C LEU A 95 -7.12 4.30 0.55
N LEU A 96 -6.39 3.57 -0.28
CA LEU A 96 -4.93 3.68 -0.34
C LEU A 96 -4.49 5.04 -0.87
N ALA A 97 -5.09 5.50 -1.97
CA ALA A 97 -4.81 6.82 -2.50
C ALA A 97 -5.18 7.92 -1.50
N ALA A 98 -6.32 7.77 -0.82
CA ALA A 98 -6.76 8.67 0.23
C ALA A 98 -5.79 8.71 1.41
N HIS A 99 -5.25 7.56 1.81
CA HIS A 99 -4.28 7.47 2.90
C HIS A 99 -2.99 8.25 2.56
N SER A 100 -2.48 8.04 1.36
CA SER A 100 -1.34 8.79 0.85
C SER A 100 -1.59 10.30 0.90
N THR A 101 -2.73 10.74 0.40
CA THR A 101 -3.12 12.15 0.36
C THR A 101 -3.28 12.72 1.76
N ALA A 102 -3.97 12.02 2.66
CA ALA A 102 -4.22 12.47 4.02
C ALA A 102 -2.93 12.68 4.81
N ARG A 103 -1.96 11.80 4.63
CA ARG A 103 -0.65 11.90 5.29
C ARG A 103 0.38 12.71 4.50
N ARG A 104 0.07 13.08 3.26
CA ARG A 104 1.00 13.75 2.33
C ARG A 104 2.29 12.95 2.14
N VAL A 105 2.13 11.64 1.97
CA VAL A 105 3.24 10.70 1.81
C VAL A 105 3.10 10.02 0.45
N PRO A 106 4.17 9.93 -0.35
CA PRO A 106 4.09 9.29 -1.66
C PRO A 106 3.63 7.84 -1.57
N LEU A 107 2.84 7.41 -2.55
CA LEU A 107 2.35 6.05 -2.68
C LEU A 107 3.23 5.28 -3.68
N CYS A 108 3.84 4.20 -3.22
CA CYS A 108 4.61 3.30 -4.04
C CYS A 108 3.68 2.26 -4.66
N THR A 109 3.49 2.35 -5.97
CA THR A 109 2.54 1.52 -6.72
C THR A 109 3.10 1.12 -8.07
N ALA A 110 2.65 0.00 -8.60
CA ALA A 110 2.86 -0.43 -9.98
C ALA A 110 1.53 -0.49 -10.76
N ASP A 111 0.43 -0.13 -10.13
CA ASP A 111 -0.89 -0.09 -10.77
C ASP A 111 -0.95 1.07 -11.76
N ARG A 112 -1.32 0.78 -13.01
CA ARG A 112 -1.33 1.78 -14.08
C ARG A 112 -2.30 2.92 -13.82
N ARG A 113 -3.44 2.63 -13.21
CA ARG A 113 -4.47 3.64 -12.91
C ARG A 113 -3.99 4.56 -11.80
N MET A 114 -3.38 4.01 -10.77
CA MET A 114 -2.74 4.79 -9.70
C MET A 114 -1.64 5.68 -10.27
N LEU A 115 -0.75 5.13 -11.09
CA LEU A 115 0.35 5.89 -11.71
C LEU A 115 -0.16 7.03 -12.59
N ALA A 116 -1.31 6.84 -13.27
CA ALA A 116 -1.88 7.84 -14.16
C ALA A 116 -2.59 8.98 -13.42
N HIS A 117 -3.17 8.70 -12.26
CA HIS A 117 -4.12 9.62 -11.61
C HIS A 117 -3.69 10.11 -10.23
N HIS A 118 -2.92 9.33 -9.48
CA HIS A 118 -2.53 9.74 -8.12
C HIS A 118 -1.37 10.75 -8.19
N PRO A 119 -1.51 11.93 -7.55
CA PRO A 119 -0.49 12.99 -7.69
C PRO A 119 0.75 12.79 -6.82
N LEU A 120 0.68 11.99 -5.74
CA LEU A 120 1.79 11.80 -4.82
C LEU A 120 2.49 10.47 -5.08
N LEU A 121 3.47 10.50 -5.96
CA LEU A 121 4.30 9.33 -6.29
C LEU A 121 5.75 9.60 -5.85
N PRO A 122 6.51 8.56 -5.47
CA PRO A 122 7.93 8.73 -5.25
C PRO A 122 8.62 9.19 -6.53
N LEU A 123 9.73 9.90 -6.40
CA LEU A 123 10.44 10.49 -7.53
C LEU A 123 10.75 9.47 -8.62
N GLU A 124 11.15 8.27 -8.23
CA GLU A 124 11.53 7.19 -9.14
C GLU A 124 10.38 6.66 -10.00
N LEU A 125 9.13 6.92 -9.60
CA LEU A 125 7.94 6.51 -10.36
C LEU A 125 7.31 7.66 -11.15
N ARG A 126 7.84 8.86 -11.05
CA ARG A 126 7.37 10.01 -11.84
C ARG A 126 7.97 9.94 -13.24
N GLU A 127 7.17 10.30 -14.20
CA GLU A 127 7.62 10.44 -15.59
C GLU A 127 8.19 11.82 -15.87
#